data_4f3c3987178dea96ec1e4bd18c63e3b5
#
_entry.id   4f3c3987178dea96ec1e4bd18c63e3b5
#
_cell.length_a   1.000
_cell.length_b   1.000
_cell.length_c   1.000
_cell.angle_alpha   90.00
_cell.angle_beta   90.00
_cell.angle_gamma   90.00
#
_symmetry.space_group_name_H-M   'P 1'
#
loop_
_entity.id
_entity.type
_entity.pdbx_description
1 polymer ?
#
loop_
_entity_poly.entity_id
_entity_poly.type
_entity_poly.pdbx_seq_one_letter_code
_entity_poly.pdbx_strand_id
1 'polypeptide(L)'
;MATIVFMPFHWASDLNPTFALARKLRNRGHHVQYLCIPDTESRIRSQGFDFTPIFSRAFPAGTLARQSESEAQGKQYGLGEFRDRLQGTCELLREGELDRAIRHLQPDVLLTSSGTPWVGIAACQTGIPVIAFSSTLISVEDSAVPPFKSDLIPKHTFLSRLRTWFEWRKLFLYRRVYSGDWDISGDLKKLARHFGYPVSKIDFRVETWPRLLLPELVFFPEQLDFPRPQKPEGAFFIEASVDVERRDGDFPWDRIDEDKPLVYCTLGSLLPFKFPARASRFYQMFMDAMAQRPALQGIVAVGNYLKPDDFNCPDNVLIASVAPQVEMLKRASLMVSHGGVTGVKESAFMGVPMLLMPVYYDEFGNAARVVYHGLGARLRLKEVSALELGRLIDRVLGDSSYSARAKIMSEKLSNLEQQSPGVAIIEDMLRHKDAQKKT
;
A
#
# COMPACT_ATOMS: atom_id res chain seq x y z
N MET A 1 -26.91 -11.13 6.64
CA MET A 1 -25.73 -12.00 6.44
C MET A 1 -25.50 -12.08 4.95
N ALA A 2 -24.29 -11.78 4.47
CA ALA A 2 -23.95 -11.78 3.06
C ALA A 2 -22.59 -12.44 2.86
N THR A 3 -22.33 -13.01 1.68
CA THR A 3 -21.02 -13.54 1.27
C THR A 3 -20.25 -12.44 0.53
N ILE A 4 -19.12 -12.04 1.08
CA ILE A 4 -18.27 -10.96 0.56
C ILE A 4 -16.95 -11.57 0.11
N VAL A 5 -16.60 -11.38 -1.17
CA VAL A 5 -15.36 -11.92 -1.72
C VAL A 5 -14.39 -10.81 -2.03
N PHE A 6 -13.19 -10.88 -1.44
CA PHE A 6 -12.07 -10.01 -1.74
C PHE A 6 -11.18 -10.61 -2.82
N MET A 7 -10.83 -9.81 -3.82
CA MET A 7 -9.88 -10.14 -4.88
C MET A 7 -8.74 -9.12 -4.88
N PRO A 8 -7.82 -9.18 -3.91
CA PRO A 8 -6.67 -8.28 -3.85
C PRO A 8 -5.64 -8.62 -4.94
N PHE A 9 -4.81 -7.64 -5.27
CA PHE A 9 -3.55 -7.93 -5.92
C PHE A 9 -2.63 -8.68 -4.94
N HIS A 10 -1.76 -9.54 -5.44
CA HIS A 10 -0.99 -10.47 -4.60
C HIS A 10 0.11 -9.80 -3.73
N TRP A 11 0.41 -8.54 -3.93
CA TRP A 11 1.40 -7.84 -3.11
C TRP A 11 0.92 -7.62 -1.68
N ALA A 12 1.85 -7.75 -0.74
CA ALA A 12 1.54 -7.55 0.68
C ALA A 12 0.95 -6.17 0.98
N SER A 13 1.38 -5.14 0.25
CA SER A 13 0.87 -3.77 0.38
C SER A 13 -0.59 -3.60 -0.05
N ASP A 14 -1.10 -4.48 -0.92
CA ASP A 14 -2.50 -4.48 -1.37
C ASP A 14 -3.35 -5.43 -0.53
N LEU A 15 -2.79 -6.58 -0.16
CA LEU A 15 -3.48 -7.62 0.59
C LEU A 15 -3.67 -7.24 2.08
N ASN A 16 -2.61 -6.79 2.76
CA ASN A 16 -2.65 -6.54 4.21
C ASN A 16 -3.72 -5.53 4.65
N PRO A 17 -3.91 -4.39 3.97
CA PRO A 17 -4.94 -3.43 4.37
C PRO A 17 -6.36 -3.99 4.30
N THR A 18 -6.60 -5.05 3.52
CA THR A 18 -7.93 -5.66 3.41
C THR A 18 -8.32 -6.45 4.67
N PHE A 19 -7.35 -6.97 5.43
CA PHE A 19 -7.64 -7.82 6.58
C PHE A 19 -8.40 -7.11 7.71
N ALA A 20 -8.07 -5.84 7.99
CA ALA A 20 -8.79 -5.08 9.01
C ALA A 20 -10.26 -4.90 8.63
N LEU A 21 -10.56 -4.48 7.39
CA LEU A 21 -11.93 -4.36 6.90
C LEU A 21 -12.64 -5.71 6.87
N ALA A 22 -11.97 -6.77 6.44
CA ALA A 22 -12.49 -8.14 6.41
C ALA A 22 -12.88 -8.64 7.81
N ARG A 23 -12.05 -8.38 8.85
CA ARG A 23 -12.38 -8.73 10.24
C ARG A 23 -13.63 -8.00 10.72
N LYS A 24 -13.75 -6.70 10.43
CA LYS A 24 -14.92 -5.92 10.80
C LYS A 24 -16.20 -6.45 10.14
N LEU A 25 -16.16 -6.77 8.85
CA LEU A 25 -17.29 -7.37 8.13
C LEU A 25 -17.66 -8.73 8.71
N ARG A 26 -16.68 -9.57 9.03
CA ARG A 26 -16.91 -10.86 9.70
C ARG A 26 -17.54 -10.67 11.09
N ASN A 27 -17.08 -9.71 11.88
CA ASN A 27 -17.64 -9.40 13.19
C ASN A 27 -19.08 -8.84 13.10
N ARG A 28 -19.48 -8.31 11.94
CA ARG A 28 -20.87 -7.92 11.63
C ARG A 28 -21.73 -9.08 11.14
N GLY A 29 -21.16 -10.30 11.11
CA GLY A 29 -21.90 -11.53 10.74
C GLY A 29 -21.89 -11.83 9.24
N HIS A 30 -21.06 -11.16 8.43
CA HIS A 30 -20.87 -11.52 7.03
C HIS A 30 -19.88 -12.69 6.89
N HIS A 31 -20.07 -13.51 5.85
CA HIS A 31 -19.10 -14.50 5.43
C HIS A 31 -18.07 -13.84 4.51
N VAL A 32 -16.80 -13.83 4.89
CA VAL A 32 -15.73 -13.18 4.13
C VAL A 32 -14.76 -14.21 3.59
N GLN A 33 -14.49 -14.13 2.29
CA GLN A 33 -13.67 -15.09 1.56
C GLN A 33 -12.70 -14.36 0.63
N TYR A 34 -11.53 -14.96 0.40
CA TYR A 34 -10.50 -14.42 -0.49
C TYR A 34 -10.38 -15.29 -1.76
N LEU A 35 -10.37 -14.63 -2.91
CA LEU A 35 -10.14 -15.21 -4.22
C LEU A 35 -8.85 -14.58 -4.79
N CYS A 36 -7.73 -15.32 -4.76
CA CYS A 36 -6.42 -14.80 -5.12
C CYS A 36 -5.50 -15.89 -5.70
N ILE A 37 -4.29 -15.52 -6.14
CA ILE A 37 -3.33 -16.48 -6.67
C ILE A 37 -2.84 -17.48 -5.59
N PRO A 38 -2.45 -18.72 -5.96
CA PRO A 38 -2.08 -19.77 -5.01
C PRO A 38 -1.05 -19.35 -3.95
N ASP A 39 -0.04 -18.59 -4.31
CA ASP A 39 1.07 -18.19 -3.42
C ASP A 39 0.63 -17.34 -2.22
N THR A 40 -0.59 -16.78 -2.24
CA THR A 40 -1.13 -15.97 -1.15
C THR A 40 -1.89 -16.80 -0.09
N GLU A 41 -2.13 -18.10 -0.34
CA GLU A 41 -2.95 -18.97 0.50
C GLU A 41 -2.49 -19.00 1.96
N SER A 42 -1.21 -19.32 2.18
CA SER A 42 -0.66 -19.41 3.54
C SER A 42 -0.87 -18.12 4.33
N ARG A 43 -0.63 -16.96 3.70
CA ARG A 43 -0.81 -15.66 4.32
C ARG A 43 -2.27 -15.38 4.67
N ILE A 44 -3.20 -15.67 3.76
CA ILE A 44 -4.63 -15.44 3.97
C ILE A 44 -5.17 -16.35 5.07
N ARG A 45 -4.83 -17.64 5.02
CA ARG A 45 -5.26 -18.61 6.03
C ARG A 45 -4.69 -18.36 7.41
N SER A 46 -3.43 -17.88 7.50
CA SER A 46 -2.83 -17.48 8.79
C SER A 46 -3.56 -16.33 9.46
N GLN A 47 -4.29 -15.49 8.68
CA GLN A 47 -5.16 -14.44 9.21
C GLN A 47 -6.58 -14.92 9.54
N GLY A 48 -6.87 -16.23 9.35
CA GLY A 48 -8.14 -16.86 9.70
C GLY A 48 -9.25 -16.64 8.67
N PHE A 49 -8.91 -16.42 7.40
CA PHE A 49 -9.90 -16.28 6.32
C PHE A 49 -9.89 -17.47 5.37
N ASP A 50 -11.06 -17.74 4.78
CA ASP A 50 -11.22 -18.72 3.73
C ASP A 50 -10.55 -18.24 2.44
N PHE A 51 -9.98 -19.20 1.70
CA PHE A 51 -9.22 -18.94 0.49
C PHE A 51 -9.64 -19.89 -0.65
N THR A 52 -9.79 -19.32 -1.83
CA THR A 52 -10.00 -20.04 -3.07
C THR A 52 -8.94 -19.60 -4.09
N PRO A 53 -8.18 -20.51 -4.72
CA PRO A 53 -7.20 -20.15 -5.72
C PRO A 53 -7.88 -19.75 -7.04
N ILE A 54 -7.30 -18.73 -7.72
CA ILE A 54 -7.66 -18.33 -9.07
C ILE A 54 -6.39 -18.04 -9.88
N PHE A 55 -6.48 -18.14 -11.20
CA PHE A 55 -5.39 -17.87 -12.14
C PHE A 55 -4.15 -18.77 -11.95
N SER A 56 -4.37 -20.02 -11.48
CA SER A 56 -3.28 -20.96 -11.18
C SER A 56 -2.44 -21.33 -12.40
N ARG A 57 -2.96 -21.22 -13.63
CA ARG A 57 -2.18 -21.44 -14.87
C ARG A 57 -1.24 -20.26 -15.17
N ALA A 58 -1.67 -19.03 -14.90
CA ALA A 58 -0.84 -17.83 -15.06
C ALA A 58 0.13 -17.64 -13.89
N PHE A 59 -0.28 -18.08 -12.68
CA PHE A 59 0.50 -18.00 -11.45
C PHE A 59 0.53 -19.38 -10.75
N PRO A 60 1.29 -20.36 -11.27
CA PRO A 60 1.48 -21.64 -10.58
C PRO A 60 2.07 -21.46 -9.19
N ALA A 61 1.72 -22.34 -8.25
CA ALA A 61 2.28 -22.31 -6.90
C ALA A 61 3.82 -22.22 -6.90
N GLY A 62 4.39 -21.41 -6.00
CA GLY A 62 5.82 -21.10 -5.95
C GLY A 62 6.27 -20.04 -6.97
N THR A 63 5.34 -19.38 -7.67
CA THR A 63 5.67 -18.32 -8.64
C THR A 63 6.38 -17.15 -7.98
N LEU A 64 5.88 -16.65 -6.84
CA LEU A 64 6.48 -15.51 -6.15
C LEU A 64 7.84 -15.87 -5.53
N ALA A 65 8.00 -17.10 -5.04
CA ALA A 65 9.29 -17.59 -4.53
C ALA A 65 10.35 -17.65 -5.64
N ARG A 66 10.02 -18.27 -6.78
CA ARG A 66 10.91 -18.31 -7.96
C ARG A 66 11.26 -16.93 -8.50
N GLN A 67 10.28 -16.01 -8.49
CA GLN A 67 10.53 -14.63 -8.87
C GLN A 67 11.55 -13.99 -7.92
N SER A 68 11.36 -14.14 -6.62
CA SER A 68 12.27 -13.61 -5.61
C SER A 68 13.68 -14.19 -5.74
N GLU A 69 13.81 -15.50 -5.98
CA GLU A 69 15.10 -16.17 -6.21
C GLU A 69 15.80 -15.67 -7.50
N SER A 70 15.05 -15.54 -8.59
CA SER A 70 15.55 -15.04 -9.87
C SER A 70 16.09 -13.61 -9.75
N GLU A 71 15.39 -12.76 -9.02
CA GLU A 71 15.77 -11.37 -8.79
C GLU A 71 16.94 -11.26 -7.80
N ALA A 72 17.02 -12.13 -6.79
CA ALA A 72 18.19 -12.25 -5.90
C ALA A 72 19.47 -12.63 -6.68
N GLN A 73 19.32 -13.32 -7.82
CA GLN A 73 20.41 -13.64 -8.75
C GLN A 73 20.72 -12.50 -9.75
N GLY A 74 20.13 -11.32 -9.57
CA GLY A 74 20.34 -10.14 -10.43
C GLY A 74 19.52 -10.12 -11.73
N LYS A 75 18.59 -11.06 -11.91
CA LYS A 75 17.63 -11.03 -13.02
C LYS A 75 16.45 -10.17 -12.60
N GLN A 76 16.33 -8.98 -13.17
CA GLN A 76 15.15 -8.14 -12.91
C GLN A 76 13.89 -8.82 -13.46
N TYR A 77 12.79 -8.77 -12.68
CA TYR A 77 11.44 -9.06 -13.17
C TYR A 77 11.16 -8.18 -14.40
N GLY A 78 11.23 -8.81 -15.54
CA GLY A 78 11.21 -8.10 -16.81
C GLY A 78 9.80 -7.72 -17.23
N LEU A 79 9.73 -6.70 -18.07
CA LEU A 79 8.50 -6.27 -18.71
C LEU A 79 7.81 -7.41 -19.47
N GLY A 80 8.59 -8.30 -20.12
CA GLY A 80 8.07 -9.48 -20.81
C GLY A 80 7.31 -10.39 -19.86
N GLU A 81 7.85 -10.73 -18.70
CA GLU A 81 7.21 -11.60 -17.74
C GLU A 81 5.90 -10.99 -17.17
N PHE A 82 5.88 -9.68 -16.94
CA PHE A 82 4.64 -8.99 -16.57
C PHE A 82 3.59 -9.09 -17.67
N ARG A 83 3.96 -8.86 -18.94
CA ARG A 83 3.05 -8.96 -20.07
C ARG A 83 2.52 -10.39 -20.28
N ASP A 84 3.39 -11.37 -20.18
CA ASP A 84 2.99 -12.79 -20.30
C ASP A 84 1.97 -13.16 -19.24
N ARG A 85 2.17 -12.72 -17.98
CA ARG A 85 1.22 -12.97 -16.89
C ARG A 85 -0.08 -12.20 -17.07
N LEU A 86 -0.02 -10.95 -17.50
CA LEU A 86 -1.21 -10.15 -17.81
C LEU A 86 -2.01 -10.81 -18.94
N GLN A 87 -1.33 -11.21 -20.00
CA GLN A 87 -1.96 -11.90 -21.13
C GLN A 87 -2.59 -13.22 -20.69
N GLY A 88 -1.86 -14.06 -19.99
CA GLY A 88 -2.38 -15.33 -19.45
C GLY A 88 -3.59 -15.11 -18.54
N THR A 89 -3.57 -14.08 -17.67
CA THR A 89 -4.73 -13.74 -16.84
C THR A 89 -5.92 -13.29 -17.69
N CYS A 90 -5.70 -12.46 -18.70
CA CYS A 90 -6.76 -12.03 -19.61
C CYS A 90 -7.36 -13.20 -20.42
N GLU A 91 -6.56 -14.20 -20.80
CA GLU A 91 -7.03 -15.43 -21.44
C GLU A 91 -7.91 -16.25 -20.52
N LEU A 92 -7.48 -16.48 -19.27
CA LEU A 92 -8.25 -17.18 -18.25
C LEU A 92 -9.59 -16.50 -17.94
N LEU A 93 -9.60 -15.16 -17.90
CA LEU A 93 -10.83 -14.38 -17.77
C LEU A 93 -11.78 -14.63 -18.95
N ARG A 94 -11.28 -14.63 -20.20
CA ARG A 94 -12.09 -14.93 -21.40
C ARG A 94 -12.60 -16.37 -21.44
N GLU A 95 -11.83 -17.31 -20.88
CA GLU A 95 -12.23 -18.72 -20.70
C GLU A 95 -13.29 -18.90 -19.60
N GLY A 96 -13.69 -17.82 -18.90
CA GLY A 96 -14.71 -17.83 -17.86
C GLY A 96 -14.24 -18.44 -16.53
N GLU A 97 -12.94 -18.35 -16.20
CA GLU A 97 -12.45 -18.85 -14.91
C GLU A 97 -13.06 -18.09 -13.74
N LEU A 98 -13.16 -16.75 -13.85
CA LEU A 98 -13.82 -15.93 -12.85
C LEU A 98 -15.31 -16.28 -12.70
N ASP A 99 -16.02 -16.50 -13.80
CA ASP A 99 -17.44 -16.88 -13.77
C ASP A 99 -17.66 -18.21 -13.05
N ARG A 100 -16.76 -19.19 -13.27
CA ARG A 100 -16.80 -20.48 -12.56
C ARG A 100 -16.57 -20.30 -11.07
N ALA A 101 -15.58 -19.50 -10.67
CA ALA A 101 -15.30 -19.20 -9.28
C ALA A 101 -16.49 -18.52 -8.59
N ILE A 102 -17.09 -17.53 -9.25
CA ILE A 102 -18.27 -16.80 -8.74
C ILE A 102 -19.48 -17.72 -8.60
N ARG A 103 -19.75 -18.58 -9.58
CA ARG A 103 -20.85 -19.56 -9.46
C ARG A 103 -20.65 -20.54 -8.30
N HIS A 104 -19.40 -20.90 -8.00
CA HIS A 104 -19.06 -21.76 -6.86
C HIS A 104 -19.21 -21.02 -5.53
N LEU A 105 -18.70 -19.79 -5.43
CA LEU A 105 -18.67 -19.01 -4.19
C LEU A 105 -19.99 -18.28 -3.90
N GLN A 106 -20.81 -18.01 -4.92
CA GLN A 106 -22.08 -17.28 -4.84
C GLN A 106 -22.01 -15.99 -4.00
N PRO A 107 -21.08 -15.06 -4.32
CA PRO A 107 -20.93 -13.85 -3.54
C PRO A 107 -22.09 -12.89 -3.73
N ASP A 108 -22.40 -12.14 -2.68
CA ASP A 108 -23.32 -11.03 -2.74
C ASP A 108 -22.65 -9.74 -3.26
N VAL A 109 -21.35 -9.61 -3.03
CA VAL A 109 -20.53 -8.50 -3.52
C VAL A 109 -19.08 -8.95 -3.75
N LEU A 110 -18.44 -8.39 -4.78
CA LEU A 110 -17.02 -8.56 -5.07
C LEU A 110 -16.26 -7.27 -4.78
N LEU A 111 -15.17 -7.37 -4.02
CA LEU A 111 -14.22 -6.30 -3.84
C LEU A 111 -12.95 -6.61 -4.65
N THR A 112 -12.67 -5.80 -5.68
CA THR A 112 -11.52 -6.01 -6.58
C THR A 112 -10.50 -4.91 -6.42
N SER A 113 -9.20 -5.25 -6.48
CA SER A 113 -8.15 -4.24 -6.44
C SER A 113 -8.19 -3.30 -7.65
N SER A 114 -8.07 -1.99 -7.42
CA SER A 114 -7.87 -1.00 -8.49
C SER A 114 -6.57 -1.22 -9.27
N GLY A 115 -5.61 -1.96 -8.67
CA GLY A 115 -4.37 -2.37 -9.30
C GLY A 115 -4.54 -3.49 -10.36
N THR A 116 -5.74 -4.07 -10.46
CA THR A 116 -6.06 -5.13 -11.44
C THR A 116 -7.32 -4.78 -12.25
N PRO A 117 -7.32 -3.69 -13.04
CA PRO A 117 -8.51 -3.23 -13.75
C PRO A 117 -9.07 -4.28 -14.74
N TRP A 118 -8.24 -5.18 -15.25
CA TRP A 118 -8.70 -6.30 -16.10
C TRP A 118 -9.63 -7.26 -15.36
N VAL A 119 -9.36 -7.52 -14.07
CA VAL A 119 -10.26 -8.33 -13.21
C VAL A 119 -11.58 -7.59 -12.97
N GLY A 120 -11.53 -6.29 -12.65
CA GLY A 120 -12.71 -5.47 -12.46
C GLY A 120 -13.62 -5.40 -13.68
N ILE A 121 -13.05 -5.31 -14.89
CA ILE A 121 -13.81 -5.35 -16.16
C ILE A 121 -14.58 -6.67 -16.30
N ALA A 122 -13.91 -7.81 -16.08
CA ALA A 122 -14.57 -9.12 -16.17
C ALA A 122 -15.60 -9.31 -15.06
N ALA A 123 -15.29 -8.87 -13.83
CA ALA A 123 -16.19 -8.97 -12.69
C ALA A 123 -17.53 -8.25 -12.93
N CYS A 124 -17.52 -7.09 -13.60
CA CYS A 124 -18.74 -6.34 -13.90
C CYS A 124 -19.75 -7.11 -14.79
N GLN A 125 -19.32 -8.16 -15.50
CA GLN A 125 -20.21 -8.96 -16.36
C GLN A 125 -20.87 -10.13 -15.64
N THR A 126 -20.46 -10.41 -14.41
CA THR A 126 -20.98 -11.55 -13.63
C THR A 126 -22.37 -11.28 -13.03
N GLY A 127 -22.89 -10.05 -13.14
CA GLY A 127 -24.15 -9.64 -12.52
C GLY A 127 -24.07 -9.45 -10.99
N ILE A 128 -22.88 -9.63 -10.41
CA ILE A 128 -22.63 -9.37 -8.98
C ILE A 128 -22.18 -7.91 -8.82
N PRO A 129 -22.65 -7.18 -7.80
CA PRO A 129 -22.11 -5.85 -7.48
C PRO A 129 -20.60 -5.88 -7.27
N VAL A 130 -19.90 -4.97 -7.94
CA VAL A 130 -18.44 -4.85 -7.86
C VAL A 130 -18.07 -3.53 -7.21
N ILE A 131 -17.24 -3.59 -6.20
CA ILE A 131 -16.62 -2.45 -5.54
C ILE A 131 -15.12 -2.54 -5.81
N ALA A 132 -14.52 -1.48 -6.33
CA ALA A 132 -13.08 -1.37 -6.42
C ALA A 132 -12.51 -0.99 -5.05
N PHE A 133 -11.26 -1.33 -4.77
CA PHE A 133 -10.52 -0.76 -3.64
C PHE A 133 -9.10 -0.40 -4.03
N SER A 134 -8.58 0.67 -3.44
CA SER A 134 -7.19 1.08 -3.54
C SER A 134 -6.52 1.04 -2.17
N SER A 135 -5.44 0.29 -2.06
CA SER A 135 -4.62 0.21 -0.83
C SER A 135 -3.73 1.44 -0.62
N THR A 136 -3.61 2.27 -1.65
CA THR A 136 -2.75 3.47 -1.69
C THR A 136 -3.56 4.73 -2.00
N LEU A 137 -2.84 5.81 -2.29
CA LEU A 137 -3.41 7.09 -2.73
C LEU A 137 -4.21 6.95 -4.01
N ILE A 138 -5.31 7.70 -4.10
CA ILE A 138 -6.05 7.78 -5.35
C ILE A 138 -5.26 8.65 -6.35
N SER A 139 -4.99 8.08 -7.50
CA SER A 139 -4.11 8.64 -8.52
C SER A 139 -4.89 9.21 -9.70
N VAL A 140 -5.67 10.27 -9.44
CA VAL A 140 -6.48 10.97 -10.46
C VAL A 140 -5.97 12.39 -10.60
N GLU A 141 -5.95 12.91 -11.84
CA GLU A 141 -5.56 14.31 -12.09
C GLU A 141 -6.40 15.28 -11.27
N ASP A 142 -5.73 16.16 -10.52
CA ASP A 142 -6.34 17.14 -9.63
C ASP A 142 -5.61 18.48 -9.73
N SER A 143 -6.34 19.57 -9.59
CA SER A 143 -5.76 20.92 -9.67
C SER A 143 -5.02 21.33 -8.39
N ALA A 144 -5.32 20.71 -7.26
CA ALA A 144 -4.74 21.03 -5.96
C ALA A 144 -3.80 19.93 -5.44
N VAL A 145 -3.97 18.68 -5.88
CA VAL A 145 -3.19 17.53 -5.43
C VAL A 145 -2.22 17.08 -6.53
N PRO A 146 -0.91 17.18 -6.30
CA PRO A 146 0.10 16.72 -7.26
C PRO A 146 0.08 15.20 -7.41
N PRO A 147 0.66 14.66 -8.51
CA PRO A 147 0.91 13.24 -8.66
C PRO A 147 1.64 12.67 -7.44
N PHE A 148 1.38 11.44 -7.05
CA PHE A 148 2.01 10.85 -5.86
C PHE A 148 3.51 10.55 -6.07
N LYS A 149 3.99 10.52 -7.32
CA LYS A 149 5.44 10.46 -7.61
C LYS A 149 6.15 11.81 -7.46
N SER A 150 5.40 12.89 -7.25
CA SER A 150 5.95 14.22 -7.02
C SER A 150 6.24 14.45 -5.53
N ASP A 151 7.35 15.13 -5.25
CA ASP A 151 7.70 15.57 -3.90
C ASP A 151 7.13 16.96 -3.58
N LEU A 152 6.27 17.50 -4.45
CA LEU A 152 5.66 18.81 -4.30
C LEU A 152 4.67 18.82 -3.11
N ILE A 153 4.88 19.77 -2.20
CA ILE A 153 3.92 20.08 -1.13
C ILE A 153 3.03 21.22 -1.64
N PRO A 154 1.75 20.99 -1.88
CA PRO A 154 0.86 22.03 -2.39
C PRO A 154 0.57 23.09 -1.33
N LYS A 155 0.36 24.33 -1.80
CA LYS A 155 -0.09 25.47 -1.00
C LYS A 155 -1.40 26.00 -1.58
N HIS A 156 -2.20 26.70 -0.78
CA HIS A 156 -3.46 27.30 -1.22
C HIS A 156 -3.27 28.58 -2.05
N THR A 157 -2.34 28.56 -3.03
CA THR A 157 -2.02 29.70 -3.89
C THR A 157 -2.20 29.34 -5.36
N PHE A 158 -2.48 30.34 -6.21
CA PHE A 158 -2.54 30.17 -7.66
C PHE A 158 -1.25 29.55 -8.23
N LEU A 159 -0.10 30.05 -7.81
CA LEU A 159 1.21 29.53 -8.24
C LEU A 159 1.41 28.05 -7.86
N SER A 160 0.89 27.64 -6.72
CA SER A 160 0.95 26.21 -6.34
C SER A 160 0.08 25.35 -7.23
N ARG A 161 -1.13 25.81 -7.58
CA ARG A 161 -1.99 25.11 -8.55
C ARG A 161 -1.36 25.00 -9.92
N LEU A 162 -0.68 26.06 -10.37
CA LEU A 162 0.05 26.04 -11.64
C LEU A 162 1.20 25.02 -11.60
N ARG A 163 1.98 24.97 -10.49
CA ARG A 163 3.02 23.93 -10.29
C ARG A 163 2.43 22.51 -10.29
N THR A 164 1.33 22.28 -9.60
CA THR A 164 0.62 21.00 -9.60
C THR A 164 0.20 20.62 -11.03
N TRP A 165 -0.36 21.54 -11.80
CA TRP A 165 -0.71 21.31 -13.18
C TRP A 165 0.52 20.93 -14.04
N PHE A 166 1.67 21.60 -13.85
CA PHE A 166 2.92 21.25 -14.55
C PHE A 166 3.41 19.86 -14.19
N GLU A 167 3.33 19.45 -12.92
CA GLU A 167 3.71 18.09 -12.51
C GLU A 167 2.83 17.03 -13.20
N TRP A 168 1.51 17.26 -13.32
CA TRP A 168 0.63 16.38 -14.09
C TRP A 168 0.97 16.35 -15.57
N ARG A 169 1.25 17.51 -16.20
CA ARG A 169 1.65 17.57 -17.63
C ARG A 169 2.96 16.85 -17.87
N LYS A 170 3.94 17.04 -17.01
CA LYS A 170 5.23 16.35 -17.05
C LYS A 170 5.04 14.83 -16.94
N LEU A 171 4.20 14.37 -16.01
CA LEU A 171 3.87 12.95 -15.86
C LEU A 171 3.25 12.37 -17.14
N PHE A 172 2.24 13.03 -17.72
CA PHE A 172 1.58 12.54 -18.91
C PHE A 172 2.50 12.56 -20.14
N LEU A 173 3.36 13.57 -20.25
CA LEU A 173 4.38 13.61 -21.30
C LEU A 173 5.38 12.46 -21.14
N TYR A 174 5.87 12.25 -19.92
CA TYR A 174 6.76 11.13 -19.60
C TYR A 174 6.12 9.78 -19.97
N ARG A 175 4.86 9.56 -19.57
CA ARG A 175 4.12 8.34 -19.92
C ARG A 175 3.99 8.18 -21.44
N ARG A 176 3.69 9.24 -22.16
CA ARG A 176 3.57 9.17 -23.64
C ARG A 176 4.88 8.79 -24.33
N VAL A 177 6.01 9.20 -23.78
CA VAL A 177 7.35 8.98 -24.39
C VAL A 177 7.97 7.66 -23.94
N TYR A 178 7.82 7.31 -22.64
CA TYR A 178 8.59 6.24 -22.01
C TYR A 178 7.75 5.06 -21.50
N SER A 179 6.41 5.13 -21.49
CA SER A 179 5.60 4.03 -20.97
C SER A 179 5.50 2.85 -21.93
N GLY A 180 5.73 3.05 -23.23
CA GLY A 180 5.83 2.01 -24.26
C GLY A 180 5.15 0.68 -23.90
N ASP A 181 5.96 -0.23 -23.49
CA ASP A 181 5.55 -1.58 -23.15
C ASP A 181 4.79 -1.73 -21.81
N TRP A 182 4.86 -0.76 -20.89
CA TRP A 182 4.04 -0.75 -19.67
C TRP A 182 2.63 -0.19 -19.87
N ASP A 183 2.33 0.36 -21.06
CA ASP A 183 0.98 0.84 -21.36
C ASP A 183 0.05 -0.32 -21.69
N ILE A 184 -0.82 -0.64 -20.76
CA ILE A 184 -1.86 -1.68 -20.90
C ILE A 184 -3.18 -1.12 -21.45
N SER A 185 -3.23 0.16 -21.84
CA SER A 185 -4.48 0.81 -22.27
C SER A 185 -5.10 0.12 -23.49
N GLY A 186 -4.26 -0.35 -24.41
CA GLY A 186 -4.71 -1.12 -25.58
C GLY A 186 -5.35 -2.45 -25.20
N ASP A 187 -4.72 -3.18 -24.29
CA ASP A 187 -5.19 -4.49 -23.84
C ASP A 187 -6.48 -4.36 -23.03
N LEU A 188 -6.58 -3.35 -22.16
CA LEU A 188 -7.81 -3.05 -21.43
C LEU A 188 -8.97 -2.67 -22.34
N LYS A 189 -8.73 -1.88 -23.40
CA LYS A 189 -9.77 -1.56 -24.38
C LYS A 189 -10.26 -2.78 -25.15
N LYS A 190 -9.35 -3.71 -25.51
CA LYS A 190 -9.72 -4.99 -26.13
C LYS A 190 -10.54 -5.86 -25.19
N LEU A 191 -10.11 -5.95 -23.91
CA LEU A 191 -10.80 -6.72 -22.90
C LEU A 191 -12.18 -6.11 -22.58
N ALA A 192 -12.29 -4.80 -22.45
CA ALA A 192 -13.54 -4.09 -22.24
C ALA A 192 -14.55 -4.37 -23.37
N ARG A 193 -14.10 -4.34 -24.64
CA ARG A 193 -14.98 -4.69 -25.78
C ARG A 193 -15.43 -6.16 -25.73
N HIS A 194 -14.53 -7.07 -25.36
CA HIS A 194 -14.87 -8.50 -25.26
C HIS A 194 -15.96 -8.75 -24.22
N PHE A 195 -15.87 -8.10 -23.07
CA PHE A 195 -16.84 -8.21 -21.99
C PHE A 195 -18.02 -7.22 -22.07
N GLY A 196 -18.12 -6.40 -23.12
CA GLY A 196 -19.17 -5.38 -23.24
C GLY A 196 -19.09 -4.27 -22.19
N TYR A 197 -17.93 -4.09 -21.54
CA TYR A 197 -17.73 -3.01 -20.57
C TYR A 197 -17.53 -1.67 -21.31
N PRO A 198 -18.25 -0.60 -20.94
CA PRO A 198 -18.12 0.69 -21.63
C PRO A 198 -16.73 1.30 -21.44
N VAL A 199 -15.99 1.51 -22.54
CA VAL A 199 -14.65 2.13 -22.50
C VAL A 199 -14.70 3.54 -21.92
N SER A 200 -15.83 4.25 -22.04
CA SER A 200 -16.07 5.56 -21.42
C SER A 200 -16.05 5.53 -19.89
N LYS A 201 -16.24 4.36 -19.28
CA LYS A 201 -16.11 4.14 -17.83
C LYS A 201 -14.71 3.76 -17.38
N ILE A 202 -13.70 3.92 -18.23
CA ILE A 202 -12.28 3.72 -17.90
C ILE A 202 -11.59 5.08 -17.96
N ASP A 203 -11.11 5.55 -16.83
CA ASP A 203 -10.29 6.76 -16.75
C ASP A 203 -8.82 6.42 -17.02
N PHE A 204 -8.29 6.92 -18.13
CA PHE A 204 -6.89 6.80 -18.53
C PHE A 204 -6.02 7.98 -18.06
N ARG A 205 -6.62 9.03 -17.47
CA ARG A 205 -5.93 10.23 -16.98
C ARG A 205 -5.49 10.05 -15.52
N VAL A 206 -4.79 8.97 -15.28
CA VAL A 206 -4.32 8.54 -13.96
C VAL A 206 -2.81 8.35 -13.98
N GLU A 207 -2.19 8.32 -12.83
CA GLU A 207 -0.73 8.19 -12.71
C GLU A 207 -0.24 6.75 -12.95
N THR A 208 -1.07 5.75 -12.61
CA THR A 208 -0.71 4.33 -12.68
C THR A 208 -1.56 3.57 -13.69
N TRP A 209 -2.22 2.52 -13.22
CA TRP A 209 -3.12 1.72 -14.04
C TRP A 209 -4.42 2.47 -14.31
N PRO A 210 -5.01 2.32 -15.50
CA PRO A 210 -6.31 2.92 -15.80
C PRO A 210 -7.36 2.56 -14.74
N ARG A 211 -8.09 3.56 -14.27
CA ARG A 211 -9.08 3.42 -13.21
C ARG A 211 -10.46 3.13 -13.80
N LEU A 212 -11.16 2.15 -13.25
CA LEU A 212 -12.56 1.93 -13.58
C LEU A 212 -13.44 2.89 -12.77
N LEU A 213 -14.43 3.51 -13.41
CA LEU A 213 -15.41 4.36 -12.73
C LEU A 213 -16.46 3.49 -12.02
N LEU A 214 -16.00 2.77 -10.99
CA LEU A 214 -16.78 1.97 -10.06
C LEU A 214 -16.80 2.68 -8.70
N PRO A 215 -17.74 2.33 -7.80
CA PRO A 215 -17.58 2.63 -6.39
C PRO A 215 -16.22 2.10 -5.91
N GLU A 216 -15.38 2.96 -5.36
CA GLU A 216 -14.01 2.62 -4.96
C GLU A 216 -13.72 3.01 -3.52
N LEU A 217 -13.38 2.03 -2.70
CA LEU A 217 -12.93 2.25 -1.33
C LEU A 217 -11.44 2.61 -1.33
N VAL A 218 -11.11 3.82 -0.91
CA VAL A 218 -9.73 4.31 -0.82
C VAL A 218 -9.23 4.11 0.60
N PHE A 219 -8.33 3.14 0.81
CA PHE A 219 -7.75 2.79 2.11
C PHE A 219 -6.64 3.76 2.55
N PHE A 220 -6.62 4.93 1.96
CA PHE A 220 -5.80 6.04 2.40
C PHE A 220 -6.73 7.13 2.94
N PRO A 221 -6.74 7.38 4.25
CA PRO A 221 -7.70 8.29 4.85
C PRO A 221 -7.51 9.73 4.38
N GLU A 222 -8.62 10.44 4.17
CA GLU A 222 -8.62 11.83 3.72
C GLU A 222 -7.84 12.75 4.67
N GLN A 223 -7.79 12.41 5.95
CA GLN A 223 -7.05 13.13 6.99
C GLN A 223 -5.52 13.13 6.77
N LEU A 224 -5.00 12.14 6.06
CA LEU A 224 -3.58 12.04 5.69
C LEU A 224 -3.29 12.58 4.29
N ASP A 225 -4.32 12.82 3.45
CA ASP A 225 -4.16 13.34 2.10
C ASP A 225 -4.03 14.86 2.10
N PHE A 226 -3.64 15.43 0.96
CA PHE A 226 -3.78 16.86 0.71
C PHE A 226 -5.25 17.22 0.52
N PRO A 227 -5.70 18.41 0.96
CA PRO A 227 -7.06 18.86 0.73
C PRO A 227 -7.38 18.91 -0.77
N ARG A 228 -8.50 18.27 -1.15
CA ARG A 228 -9.04 18.27 -2.51
C ARG A 228 -10.23 19.21 -2.63
N PRO A 229 -10.35 19.99 -3.72
CA PRO A 229 -11.54 20.81 -3.98
C PRO A 229 -12.80 19.94 -4.17
N GLN A 230 -12.62 18.78 -4.82
CA GLN A 230 -13.69 17.80 -5.09
C GLN A 230 -13.15 16.40 -4.94
N LYS A 231 -13.97 15.49 -4.43
CA LYS A 231 -13.63 14.07 -4.40
C LYS A 231 -13.76 13.49 -5.81
N PRO A 232 -12.84 12.60 -6.23
CA PRO A 232 -12.97 11.91 -7.51
C PRO A 232 -14.27 11.11 -7.55
N GLU A 233 -14.88 11.06 -8.73
CA GLU A 233 -16.13 10.33 -8.94
C GLU A 233 -16.03 8.87 -8.48
N GLY A 234 -17.03 8.42 -7.71
CA GLY A 234 -17.09 7.06 -7.16
C GLY A 234 -16.10 6.77 -6.04
N ALA A 235 -15.23 7.70 -5.64
CA ALA A 235 -14.24 7.46 -4.59
C ALA A 235 -14.81 7.71 -3.18
N PHE A 236 -14.65 6.72 -2.31
CA PHE A 236 -14.99 6.76 -0.90
C PHE A 236 -13.72 6.61 -0.08
N PHE A 237 -13.27 7.70 0.53
CA PHE A 237 -12.14 7.63 1.47
C PHE A 237 -12.63 7.01 2.77
N ILE A 238 -12.02 5.89 3.12
CA ILE A 238 -12.40 5.12 4.30
C ILE A 238 -11.30 5.18 5.37
N GLU A 239 -11.45 4.42 6.42
CA GLU A 239 -10.45 4.27 7.48
C GLU A 239 -9.10 3.80 6.92
N ALA A 240 -8.04 4.03 7.71
CA ALA A 240 -6.66 3.63 7.34
C ALA A 240 -6.51 2.12 7.13
N SER A 241 -7.44 1.36 7.67
CA SER A 241 -7.46 -0.10 7.60
C SER A 241 -6.13 -0.70 8.10
N VAL A 242 -5.70 -0.22 9.28
CA VAL A 242 -4.53 -0.74 9.98
C VAL A 242 -4.95 -1.96 10.79
N ASP A 243 -4.44 -3.13 10.41
CA ASP A 243 -4.74 -4.36 11.12
C ASP A 243 -3.85 -4.49 12.36
N VAL A 244 -4.36 -4.01 13.49
CA VAL A 244 -3.66 -4.06 14.80
C VAL A 244 -3.60 -5.48 15.39
N GLU A 245 -4.36 -6.42 14.85
CA GLU A 245 -4.37 -7.83 15.23
C GLU A 245 -3.49 -8.69 14.30
N ARG A 246 -2.83 -8.06 13.32
CA ARG A 246 -1.98 -8.75 12.35
C ARG A 246 -0.83 -9.49 13.05
N ARG A 247 -0.69 -10.77 12.69
CA ARG A 247 0.39 -11.62 13.18
C ARG A 247 1.55 -11.60 12.19
N ASP A 248 2.65 -10.93 12.56
CA ASP A 248 3.83 -10.75 11.70
C ASP A 248 5.02 -11.65 12.11
N GLY A 249 4.83 -12.63 13.02
CA GLY A 249 5.86 -13.56 13.51
C GLY A 249 6.43 -13.20 14.89
N ASP A 250 7.38 -14.03 15.33
CA ASP A 250 8.02 -13.87 16.65
C ASP A 250 9.16 -12.87 16.59
N PHE A 251 9.41 -12.20 17.70
CA PHE A 251 10.48 -11.23 17.87
C PHE A 251 11.04 -11.31 19.32
N PRO A 252 12.36 -11.18 19.55
CA PRO A 252 12.96 -11.24 20.89
C PRO A 252 12.69 -9.94 21.68
N TRP A 253 11.49 -9.80 22.21
CA TRP A 253 11.03 -8.61 22.94
C TRP A 253 11.80 -8.34 24.24
N ASP A 254 12.34 -9.39 24.86
CA ASP A 254 13.18 -9.34 26.06
C ASP A 254 14.51 -8.59 25.84
N ARG A 255 14.90 -8.36 24.59
CA ARG A 255 16.10 -7.59 24.23
C ARG A 255 15.82 -6.08 24.07
N ILE A 256 14.59 -5.66 24.21
CA ILE A 256 14.22 -4.24 24.15
C ILE A 256 14.35 -3.63 25.53
N ASP A 257 15.10 -2.53 25.61
CA ASP A 257 15.22 -1.71 26.79
C ASP A 257 14.07 -0.69 26.82
N GLU A 258 13.09 -0.90 27.70
CA GLU A 258 11.88 -0.07 27.78
C GLU A 258 12.17 1.34 28.33
N ASP A 259 13.33 1.55 28.96
CA ASP A 259 13.74 2.87 29.49
C ASP A 259 14.37 3.78 28.43
N LYS A 260 14.69 3.24 27.23
CA LYS A 260 15.30 4.01 26.13
C LYS A 260 14.30 4.32 25.02
N PRO A 261 14.31 5.57 24.48
CA PRO A 261 13.55 5.88 23.29
C PRO A 261 13.94 4.95 22.13
N LEU A 262 12.94 4.31 21.54
CA LEU A 262 13.13 3.33 20.47
C LEU A 262 13.03 4.00 19.10
N VAL A 263 14.05 3.82 18.26
CA VAL A 263 14.08 4.23 16.86
C VAL A 263 13.95 2.99 15.98
N TYR A 264 12.81 2.82 15.34
CA TYR A 264 12.53 1.70 14.43
C TYR A 264 12.91 2.07 13.00
N CYS A 265 13.77 1.26 12.37
CA CYS A 265 14.24 1.48 11.00
C CYS A 265 13.87 0.33 10.08
N THR A 266 13.17 0.63 8.98
CA THR A 266 12.86 -0.35 7.93
C THR A 266 12.69 0.32 6.58
N LEU A 267 13.19 -0.33 5.53
CA LEU A 267 13.00 0.09 4.13
C LEU A 267 11.93 -0.75 3.42
N GLY A 268 11.11 -1.48 4.19
CA GLY A 268 10.09 -2.39 3.65
C GLY A 268 10.69 -3.56 2.88
N SER A 269 9.87 -4.23 2.07
CA SER A 269 10.30 -5.40 1.32
C SER A 269 10.82 -5.07 -0.08
N LEU A 270 10.27 -4.04 -0.72
CA LEU A 270 10.54 -3.76 -2.13
C LEU A 270 11.90 -3.08 -2.36
N LEU A 271 12.33 -2.20 -1.47
CA LEU A 271 13.58 -1.45 -1.66
C LEU A 271 14.82 -2.31 -1.46
N PRO A 272 14.94 -3.15 -0.40
CA PRO A 272 16.03 -4.11 -0.28
C PRO A 272 16.09 -5.10 -1.46
N PHE A 273 14.93 -5.44 -1.98
CA PHE A 273 14.77 -6.32 -3.13
C PHE A 273 15.27 -5.68 -4.44
N LYS A 274 14.76 -4.49 -4.80
CA LYS A 274 15.13 -3.81 -6.07
C LYS A 274 16.50 -3.15 -6.06
N PHE A 275 16.96 -2.70 -4.89
CA PHE A 275 18.17 -1.89 -4.74
C PHE A 275 18.98 -2.32 -3.51
N PRO A 276 19.41 -3.60 -3.44
CA PRO A 276 20.04 -4.17 -2.25
C PRO A 276 21.27 -3.38 -1.77
N ALA A 277 22.14 -2.97 -2.68
CA ALA A 277 23.33 -2.17 -2.33
C ALA A 277 22.98 -0.79 -1.72
N ARG A 278 21.89 -0.16 -2.17
CA ARG A 278 21.44 1.11 -1.59
C ARG A 278 20.81 0.90 -0.21
N ALA A 279 20.03 -0.15 -0.07
CA ALA A 279 19.42 -0.52 1.20
C ALA A 279 20.50 -0.88 2.24
N SER A 280 21.46 -1.72 1.89
CA SER A 280 22.58 -2.10 2.74
C SER A 280 23.37 -0.87 3.20
N ARG A 281 23.76 0.02 2.27
CA ARG A 281 24.45 1.26 2.62
C ARG A 281 23.65 2.14 3.58
N PHE A 282 22.33 2.23 3.40
CA PHE A 282 21.48 3.03 4.28
C PHE A 282 21.37 2.42 5.67
N TYR A 283 21.17 1.10 5.77
CA TYR A 283 21.10 0.43 7.07
C TYR A 283 22.41 0.58 7.84
N GLN A 284 23.58 0.42 7.20
CA GLN A 284 24.85 0.67 7.86
C GLN A 284 24.98 2.12 8.32
N MET A 285 24.58 3.09 7.49
CA MET A 285 24.59 4.50 7.85
C MET A 285 23.68 4.82 9.06
N PHE A 286 22.51 4.15 9.13
CA PHE A 286 21.64 4.26 10.30
C PHE A 286 22.30 3.70 11.56
N MET A 287 22.92 2.53 11.47
CA MET A 287 23.65 1.92 12.61
C MET A 287 24.83 2.78 13.06
N ASP A 288 25.59 3.33 12.13
CA ASP A 288 26.68 4.28 12.44
C ASP A 288 26.17 5.56 13.13
N ALA A 289 25.00 6.05 12.73
CA ALA A 289 24.33 7.17 13.39
C ALA A 289 23.87 6.81 14.81
N MET A 290 23.34 5.61 15.02
CA MET A 290 22.89 5.12 16.31
C MET A 290 24.05 4.81 17.28
N ALA A 291 25.19 4.34 16.77
CA ALA A 291 26.40 4.11 17.58
C ALA A 291 26.84 5.35 18.36
N GLN A 292 26.58 6.55 17.83
CA GLN A 292 26.89 7.83 18.48
C GLN A 292 25.78 8.28 19.46
N ARG A 293 24.75 7.46 19.71
CA ARG A 293 23.56 7.79 20.51
C ARG A 293 23.22 6.67 21.51
N PRO A 294 24.10 6.38 22.48
CA PRO A 294 23.90 5.25 23.41
C PRO A 294 22.66 5.39 24.31
N ALA A 295 22.12 6.61 24.42
CA ALA A 295 20.88 6.89 25.11
C ALA A 295 19.62 6.48 24.32
N LEU A 296 19.76 6.13 23.05
CA LEU A 296 18.70 5.61 22.18
C LEU A 296 18.90 4.13 21.94
N GLN A 297 17.81 3.42 21.66
CA GLN A 297 17.85 2.06 21.14
C GLN A 297 17.36 2.04 19.68
N GLY A 298 18.08 1.33 18.81
CA GLY A 298 17.72 1.11 17.42
C GLY A 298 17.20 -0.30 17.17
N ILE A 299 16.16 -0.43 16.36
CA ILE A 299 15.75 -1.72 15.79
C ILE A 299 15.75 -1.59 14.28
N VAL A 300 16.48 -2.49 13.61
CA VAL A 300 16.59 -2.51 12.15
C VAL A 300 15.99 -3.78 11.60
N ALA A 301 14.95 -3.66 10.76
CA ALA A 301 14.38 -4.76 9.99
C ALA A 301 14.92 -4.69 8.54
N VAL A 302 15.90 -5.55 8.22
CA VAL A 302 16.61 -5.50 6.91
C VAL A 302 15.87 -6.20 5.77
N GLY A 303 14.80 -6.94 6.06
CA GLY A 303 14.08 -7.75 5.08
C GLY A 303 14.74 -9.10 4.82
N ASN A 304 14.14 -9.88 3.92
CA ASN A 304 14.60 -11.26 3.62
C ASN A 304 15.71 -11.31 2.56
N TYR A 305 16.09 -10.17 1.99
CA TYR A 305 17.08 -10.08 0.90
C TYR A 305 18.49 -9.67 1.38
N LEU A 306 18.60 -9.24 2.63
CA LEU A 306 19.86 -8.89 3.27
C LEU A 306 20.05 -9.77 4.51
N LYS A 307 21.31 -10.07 4.84
CA LYS A 307 21.62 -10.86 6.02
C LYS A 307 22.02 -9.95 7.17
N PRO A 308 21.46 -10.13 8.39
CA PRO A 308 21.89 -9.38 9.56
C PRO A 308 23.38 -9.39 9.81
N ASP A 309 24.04 -10.52 9.55
CA ASP A 309 25.48 -10.73 9.78
C ASP A 309 26.39 -9.95 8.82
N ASP A 310 25.84 -9.39 7.73
CA ASP A 310 26.59 -8.57 6.78
C ASP A 310 26.84 -7.14 7.30
N PHE A 311 26.31 -6.78 8.48
CA PHE A 311 26.36 -5.43 9.02
C PHE A 311 27.22 -5.31 10.28
N ASN A 312 27.88 -4.17 10.40
CA ASN A 312 28.55 -3.79 11.66
C ASN A 312 27.52 -3.17 12.62
N CYS A 313 26.95 -4.00 13.48
CA CYS A 313 25.87 -3.64 14.38
C CYS A 313 26.39 -3.15 15.74
N PRO A 314 26.13 -1.92 16.17
CA PRO A 314 26.56 -1.42 17.49
C PRO A 314 25.65 -1.99 18.62
N ASP A 315 26.15 -1.96 19.85
CA ASP A 315 25.49 -2.58 21.03
C ASP A 315 24.09 -2.05 21.31
N ASN A 316 23.80 -0.81 20.94
CA ASN A 316 22.48 -0.19 21.15
C ASN A 316 21.52 -0.40 19.96
N VAL A 317 21.85 -1.28 19.01
CA VAL A 317 21.00 -1.63 17.89
C VAL A 317 20.73 -3.13 17.86
N LEU A 318 19.47 -3.50 17.67
CA LEU A 318 19.05 -4.85 17.39
C LEU A 318 18.70 -4.97 15.91
N ILE A 319 19.37 -5.88 15.21
CA ILE A 319 19.10 -6.15 13.80
C ILE A 319 18.36 -7.48 13.64
N ALA A 320 17.34 -7.49 12.77
CA ALA A 320 16.54 -8.66 12.45
C ALA A 320 16.19 -8.67 10.95
N SER A 321 15.96 -9.84 10.38
CA SER A 321 15.42 -9.94 9.03
C SER A 321 14.02 -9.41 8.96
N VAL A 322 13.16 -9.78 9.90
CA VAL A 322 11.76 -9.33 9.98
C VAL A 322 11.46 -8.86 11.40
N ALA A 323 10.69 -7.80 11.52
CA ALA A 323 10.16 -7.32 12.80
C ALA A 323 8.64 -7.09 12.66
N PRO A 324 7.82 -7.42 13.68
CA PRO A 324 6.39 -7.19 13.67
C PRO A 324 6.10 -5.69 13.76
N GLN A 325 5.92 -5.06 12.61
CA GLN A 325 5.93 -3.60 12.44
C GLN A 325 4.89 -2.89 13.31
N VAL A 326 3.67 -3.42 13.40
CA VAL A 326 2.60 -2.81 14.21
C VAL A 326 2.99 -2.83 15.70
N GLU A 327 3.52 -3.95 16.19
CA GLU A 327 3.97 -4.09 17.59
C GLU A 327 5.21 -3.21 17.89
N MET A 328 6.10 -3.06 16.89
CA MET A 328 7.23 -2.12 16.98
C MET A 328 6.74 -0.68 17.11
N LEU A 329 5.77 -0.29 16.30
CA LEU A 329 5.24 1.08 16.28
C LEU A 329 4.49 1.41 17.58
N LYS A 330 3.94 0.45 18.32
CA LYS A 330 3.37 0.69 19.65
C LYS A 330 4.41 1.15 20.67
N ARG A 331 5.69 0.85 20.44
CA ARG A 331 6.83 1.14 21.34
C ARG A 331 7.77 2.22 20.79
N ALA A 332 7.73 2.46 19.47
CA ALA A 332 8.66 3.34 18.81
C ALA A 332 8.39 4.83 19.13
N SER A 333 9.46 5.56 19.41
CA SER A 333 9.46 7.03 19.52
C SER A 333 9.66 7.70 18.16
N LEU A 334 10.22 6.98 17.19
CA LEU A 334 10.47 7.45 15.82
C LEU A 334 10.53 6.27 14.86
N MET A 335 9.91 6.41 13.68
CA MET A 335 10.11 5.49 12.56
C MET A 335 11.01 6.13 11.50
N VAL A 336 12.08 5.44 11.12
CA VAL A 336 12.94 5.79 9.99
C VAL A 336 12.62 4.84 8.84
N SER A 337 12.16 5.36 7.68
CA SER A 337 11.63 4.52 6.61
C SER A 337 11.80 5.16 5.22
N HIS A 338 11.61 4.34 4.18
CA HIS A 338 11.52 4.80 2.80
C HIS A 338 10.22 5.59 2.49
N GLY A 339 9.18 5.48 3.32
CA GLY A 339 7.91 6.19 3.11
C GLY A 339 6.86 5.39 2.32
N GLY A 340 6.94 4.06 2.31
CA GLY A 340 5.88 3.23 1.72
C GLY A 340 4.55 3.45 2.43
N VAL A 341 3.45 3.42 1.66
CA VAL A 341 2.11 3.80 2.12
C VAL A 341 1.65 3.07 3.38
N THR A 342 1.92 1.76 3.50
CA THR A 342 1.54 0.96 4.67
C THR A 342 2.24 1.46 5.93
N GLY A 343 3.57 1.65 5.87
CA GLY A 343 4.35 2.16 7.01
C GLY A 343 3.93 3.56 7.44
N VAL A 344 3.63 4.44 6.48
CA VAL A 344 3.15 5.80 6.77
C VAL A 344 1.77 5.77 7.47
N LYS A 345 0.83 4.96 7.00
CA LYS A 345 -0.49 4.79 7.62
C LYS A 345 -0.39 4.21 9.04
N GLU A 346 0.41 3.15 9.18
CA GLU A 346 0.60 2.47 10.47
C GLU A 346 1.28 3.40 11.49
N SER A 347 2.35 4.13 11.09
CA SER A 347 3.00 5.12 11.97
C SER A 347 2.06 6.26 12.37
N ALA A 348 1.30 6.81 11.41
CA ALA A 348 0.34 7.87 11.69
C ALA A 348 -0.79 7.38 12.63
N PHE A 349 -1.25 6.15 12.43
CA PHE A 349 -2.27 5.53 13.28
C PHE A 349 -1.75 5.29 14.70
N MET A 350 -0.50 4.86 14.86
CA MET A 350 0.14 4.65 16.16
C MET A 350 0.66 5.93 16.82
N GLY A 351 0.56 7.08 16.14
CA GLY A 351 1.02 8.36 16.67
C GLY A 351 2.54 8.50 16.72
N VAL A 352 3.25 7.78 15.85
CA VAL A 352 4.72 7.76 15.80
C VAL A 352 5.22 8.76 14.75
N PRO A 353 6.08 9.73 15.11
CA PRO A 353 6.74 10.60 14.16
C PRO A 353 7.60 9.83 13.16
N MET A 354 7.80 10.40 11.98
CA MET A 354 8.50 9.73 10.88
C MET A 354 9.67 10.53 10.35
N LEU A 355 10.76 9.85 10.05
CA LEU A 355 11.87 10.36 9.24
C LEU A 355 11.92 9.56 7.94
N LEU A 356 11.51 10.16 6.83
CA LEU A 356 11.29 9.46 5.58
C LEU A 356 12.35 9.77 4.54
N MET A 357 12.76 8.74 3.82
CA MET A 357 13.75 8.80 2.77
C MET A 357 13.20 8.16 1.49
N PRO A 358 12.41 8.91 0.72
CA PRO A 358 11.79 8.39 -0.48
C PRO A 358 12.82 8.07 -1.57
N VAL A 359 12.67 6.92 -2.21
CA VAL A 359 13.57 6.42 -3.26
C VAL A 359 12.80 6.09 -4.53
N TYR A 360 11.56 5.60 -4.40
CA TYR A 360 10.82 5.04 -5.52
C TYR A 360 9.31 5.25 -5.39
N TYR A 361 8.63 5.38 -6.51
CA TYR A 361 7.18 5.34 -6.69
C TYR A 361 6.38 6.34 -5.81
N ASP A 362 5.43 5.88 -4.99
CA ASP A 362 4.55 6.70 -4.15
C ASP A 362 5.22 7.27 -2.89
N GLU A 363 6.42 6.82 -2.60
CA GLU A 363 7.18 7.24 -1.42
C GLU A 363 7.39 8.76 -1.38
N PHE A 364 7.59 9.40 -2.55
CA PHE A 364 7.76 10.86 -2.65
C PHE A 364 6.50 11.62 -2.20
N GLY A 365 5.34 11.21 -2.68
CA GLY A 365 4.06 11.81 -2.32
C GLY A 365 3.65 11.51 -0.88
N ASN A 366 3.96 10.32 -0.36
CA ASN A 366 3.75 9.96 1.02
C ASN A 366 4.62 10.83 1.95
N ALA A 367 5.92 10.99 1.63
CA ALA A 367 6.82 11.84 2.38
C ALA A 367 6.41 13.32 2.33
N ALA A 368 5.90 13.79 1.20
CA ALA A 368 5.36 15.15 1.07
C ALA A 368 4.16 15.36 2.00
N ARG A 369 3.26 14.38 2.15
CA ARG A 369 2.11 14.42 3.07
C ARG A 369 2.53 14.41 4.53
N VAL A 370 3.50 13.56 4.89
CA VAL A 370 4.06 13.53 6.25
C VAL A 370 4.63 14.89 6.65
N VAL A 371 5.37 15.54 5.76
CA VAL A 371 5.89 16.92 6.01
C VAL A 371 4.77 17.95 6.02
N TYR A 372 3.77 17.85 5.13
CA TYR A 372 2.64 18.77 5.09
C TYR A 372 1.84 18.77 6.40
N HIS A 373 1.58 17.60 6.95
CA HIS A 373 0.86 17.45 8.23
C HIS A 373 1.76 17.66 9.46
N GLY A 374 3.08 17.84 9.26
CA GLY A 374 4.05 17.99 10.34
C GLY A 374 4.21 16.74 11.20
N LEU A 375 4.03 15.57 10.61
CA LEU A 375 4.19 14.27 11.26
C LEU A 375 5.64 13.79 11.25
N GLY A 376 6.55 14.56 10.66
CA GLY A 376 7.95 14.18 10.55
C GLY A 376 8.72 14.98 9.52
N ALA A 377 9.90 14.49 9.18
CA ALA A 377 10.82 15.10 8.22
C ALA A 377 11.12 14.15 7.06
N ARG A 378 11.64 14.70 5.96
CA ARG A 378 12.12 13.90 4.83
C ARG A 378 13.56 14.24 4.48
N LEU A 379 14.25 13.26 3.94
CA LEU A 379 15.63 13.29 3.47
C LEU A 379 15.71 12.94 1.99
N ARG A 380 16.80 13.35 1.34
CA ARG A 380 17.18 12.84 0.02
C ARG A 380 18.35 11.88 0.16
N LEU A 381 18.18 10.63 -0.28
CA LEU A 381 19.19 9.56 -0.15
C LEU A 381 20.58 9.95 -0.71
N LYS A 382 20.62 10.83 -1.71
CA LYS A 382 21.89 11.27 -2.33
C LYS A 382 22.77 12.15 -1.45
N GLU A 383 22.20 12.74 -0.41
CA GLU A 383 22.80 13.82 0.40
C GLU A 383 23.07 13.39 1.84
N VAL A 384 22.77 12.12 2.21
CA VAL A 384 22.79 11.69 3.61
C VAL A 384 24.10 11.05 4.01
N SER A 385 24.70 11.59 5.08
CA SER A 385 25.73 10.94 5.88
C SER A 385 25.16 10.42 7.21
N ALA A 386 25.88 9.52 7.89
CA ALA A 386 25.51 9.06 9.23
C ALA A 386 25.36 10.23 10.22
N LEU A 387 26.22 11.25 10.12
CA LEU A 387 26.16 12.46 10.94
C LEU A 387 24.87 13.25 10.71
N GLU A 388 24.47 13.42 9.45
CA GLU A 388 23.28 14.18 9.09
C GLU A 388 21.99 13.40 9.45
N LEU A 389 21.97 12.09 9.20
CA LEU A 389 20.89 11.22 9.64
C LEU A 389 20.70 11.29 11.17
N GLY A 390 21.81 11.23 11.90
CA GLY A 390 21.79 11.34 13.35
C GLY A 390 21.25 12.70 13.84
N ARG A 391 21.68 13.82 13.24
CA ARG A 391 21.15 15.15 13.56
C ARG A 391 19.64 15.27 13.34
N LEU A 392 19.12 14.59 12.31
CA LEU A 392 17.69 14.61 12.01
C LEU A 392 16.90 13.69 12.96
N ILE A 393 17.47 12.57 13.38
CA ILE A 393 16.93 11.76 14.47
C ILE A 393 16.80 12.62 15.73
N ASP A 394 17.89 13.28 16.13
CA ASP A 394 17.90 14.17 17.30
C ASP A 394 16.87 15.29 17.19
N ARG A 395 16.77 15.92 16.00
CA ARG A 395 15.81 16.98 15.73
C ARG A 395 14.36 16.51 15.87
N VAL A 396 14.01 15.36 15.26
CA VAL A 396 12.61 14.88 15.28
C VAL A 396 12.23 14.41 16.68
N LEU A 397 13.14 13.76 17.42
CA LEU A 397 12.91 13.36 18.81
C LEU A 397 12.91 14.54 19.78
N GLY A 398 13.74 15.56 19.55
CA GLY A 398 13.87 16.73 20.42
C GLY A 398 12.78 17.80 20.22
N ASP A 399 12.12 17.84 19.05
CA ASP A 399 11.01 18.75 18.77
C ASP A 399 9.66 18.08 19.07
N SER A 400 9.13 18.35 20.26
CA SER A 400 7.84 17.80 20.71
C SER A 400 6.65 18.12 19.79
N SER A 401 6.78 19.07 18.88
CA SER A 401 5.72 19.40 17.93
C SER A 401 5.41 18.26 16.96
N TYR A 402 6.40 17.41 16.61
CA TYR A 402 6.20 16.24 15.76
C TYR A 402 5.37 15.17 16.47
N SER A 403 5.74 14.81 17.72
CA SER A 403 5.01 13.83 18.52
C SER A 403 3.60 14.30 18.84
N ALA A 404 3.41 15.58 19.18
CA ALA A 404 2.10 16.15 19.43
C ALA A 404 1.18 16.07 18.21
N ARG A 405 1.68 16.42 17.02
CA ARG A 405 0.90 16.32 15.77
C ARG A 405 0.64 14.87 15.38
N ALA A 406 1.59 13.98 15.57
CA ALA A 406 1.41 12.55 15.31
C ALA A 406 0.31 11.97 16.22
N LYS A 407 0.26 12.36 17.50
CA LYS A 407 -0.79 11.97 18.45
C LYS A 407 -2.17 12.49 18.02
N ILE A 408 -2.28 13.77 17.64
CA ILE A 408 -3.54 14.35 17.14
C ILE A 408 -4.00 13.61 15.87
N MET A 409 -3.07 13.24 14.98
CA MET A 409 -3.41 12.46 13.79
C MET A 409 -3.88 11.05 14.16
N SER A 410 -3.21 10.38 15.09
CA SER A 410 -3.60 9.07 15.61
C SER A 410 -5.03 9.08 16.18
N GLU A 411 -5.39 10.10 16.97
CA GLU A 411 -6.74 10.26 17.51
C GLU A 411 -7.79 10.41 16.40
N LYS A 412 -7.51 11.20 15.36
CA LYS A 412 -8.40 11.35 14.20
C LYS A 412 -8.59 10.03 13.45
N LEU A 413 -7.51 9.29 13.22
CA LEU A 413 -7.55 8.02 12.50
C LEU A 413 -8.24 6.94 13.34
N SER A 414 -8.01 6.89 14.65
CA SER A 414 -8.67 5.97 15.57
C SER A 414 -10.18 6.22 15.63
N ASN A 415 -10.62 7.48 15.65
CA ASN A 415 -12.03 7.83 15.58
C ASN A 415 -12.67 7.38 14.27
N LEU A 416 -11.97 7.57 13.14
CA LEU A 416 -12.44 7.11 11.84
C LEU A 416 -12.51 5.58 11.76
N GLU A 417 -11.53 4.89 12.34
CA GLU A 417 -11.49 3.43 12.44
C GLU A 417 -12.68 2.87 13.23
N GLN A 418 -13.08 3.54 14.32
CA GLN A 418 -14.27 3.18 15.11
C GLN A 418 -15.58 3.40 14.34
N GLN A 419 -15.67 4.46 13.54
CA GLN A 419 -16.84 4.73 12.69
C GLN A 419 -17.01 3.70 11.58
N SER A 420 -15.91 3.08 11.14
CA SER A 420 -15.89 2.03 10.11
C SER A 420 -16.67 2.37 8.84
N PRO A 421 -16.42 3.52 8.18
CA PRO A 421 -17.15 3.92 6.98
C PRO A 421 -17.06 2.89 5.86
N GLY A 422 -15.97 2.12 5.74
CA GLY A 422 -15.84 1.05 4.76
C GLY A 422 -16.90 -0.02 4.92
N VAL A 423 -17.19 -0.46 6.16
CA VAL A 423 -18.26 -1.41 6.45
C VAL A 423 -19.62 -0.83 6.07
N ALA A 424 -19.88 0.41 6.49
CA ALA A 424 -21.18 1.08 6.24
C ALA A 424 -21.49 1.19 4.74
N ILE A 425 -20.49 1.55 3.91
CA ILE A 425 -20.62 1.67 2.46
C ILE A 425 -20.94 0.31 1.83
N ILE A 426 -20.23 -0.76 2.23
CA ILE A 426 -20.46 -2.11 1.70
C ILE A 426 -21.87 -2.59 2.09
N GLU A 427 -22.29 -2.43 3.35
CA GLU A 427 -23.61 -2.83 3.82
C GLU A 427 -24.74 -2.04 3.12
N ASP A 428 -24.51 -0.76 2.81
CA ASP A 428 -25.47 0.05 2.07
C ASP A 428 -25.66 -0.44 0.64
N MET A 429 -24.57 -0.75 -0.06
CA MET A 429 -24.65 -1.32 -1.40
C MET A 429 -25.33 -2.70 -1.43
N LEU A 430 -25.15 -3.53 -0.41
CA LEU A 430 -25.85 -4.80 -0.26
C LEU A 430 -27.35 -4.59 -0.08
N ARG A 431 -27.79 -3.62 0.71
CA ARG A 431 -29.22 -3.25 0.88
C ARG A 431 -29.88 -2.79 -0.41
N HIS A 432 -29.20 -1.98 -1.21
CA HIS A 432 -29.73 -1.50 -2.49
C HIS A 432 -29.91 -2.63 -3.50
N LYS A 433 -29.00 -3.63 -3.53
CA LYS A 433 -29.17 -4.85 -4.35
C LYS A 433 -30.45 -5.62 -3.99
N ASP A 434 -30.70 -5.81 -2.70
CA ASP A 434 -31.87 -6.56 -2.24
C ASP A 434 -33.19 -5.84 -2.55
N ALA A 435 -33.17 -4.50 -2.55
CA ALA A 435 -34.33 -3.69 -2.95
C ALA A 435 -34.63 -3.84 -4.46
N GLN A 436 -33.61 -3.86 -5.32
CA GLN A 436 -33.76 -4.02 -6.77
C GLN A 436 -34.21 -5.45 -7.18
N LYS A 437 -33.92 -6.49 -6.39
CA LYS A 437 -34.40 -7.86 -6.65
C LYS A 437 -35.88 -8.08 -6.27
N LYS A 438 -36.46 -7.17 -5.46
CA LYS A 438 -37.85 -7.27 -4.99
C LYS A 438 -38.84 -6.46 -5.84
N THR A 439 -38.34 -5.64 -6.76
CA THR A 439 -39.12 -4.92 -7.80
C THR A 439 -39.02 -5.63 -9.13
#